data_26d41be46605655ccf3793268ff52122
#
_entry.id   26d41be46605655ccf3793268ff52122
#
_cell.length_a   1.000
_cell.length_b   1.000
_cell.length_c   1.000
_cell.angle_alpha   90.00
_cell.angle_beta   90.00
_cell.angle_gamma   90.00
#
_symmetry.space_group_name_H-M   'P 1'
#
loop_
_entity.id
_entity.type
_entity.pdbx_description
1 polymer ?
#
loop_
_entity_poly.entity_id
_entity_poly.type
_entity_poly.pdbx_seq_one_letter_code
_entity_poly.pdbx_strand_id
1 'polypeptide(L)'
;MPELPEVETTKNGISSYIVGKHVNDVIIRERKLRWLIPSDLKYSLKNQRINKLTRRAKYLFFHTDNGCLMVHLGMSGSLRLVKKGRPHIKHDHVDFIFESKYILRFHDPRKFGSILWTAQNPAMHKLIVHLGPEPLEDEFNAEYLYEKSINRSAPIKTFIMNSKIVVGIGNIYANEALFLSGINPKCKANRISITRYKKLVVSIKTILAQAINKGGTTLRDFVNSDGLPGYFTNELKVYNCAGGPCPKCKNEIKVIKQNQRSTFY
;
A
#
# COMPACT_ATOMS: atom_id res chain seq x y z
N MET A 1 3.16 -0.49 -8.20
CA MET A 1 2.08 0.15 -7.42
C MET A 1 2.35 -0.14 -5.97
N PRO A 2 2.48 0.86 -5.11
CA PRO A 2 2.65 0.64 -3.67
C PRO A 2 1.52 -0.23 -3.11
N GLU A 3 1.87 -1.35 -2.49
CA GLU A 3 0.98 -2.22 -1.73
C GLU A 3 1.23 -2.00 -0.22
N LEU A 4 0.72 -2.83 0.66
CA LEU A 4 0.86 -2.62 2.10
C LEU A 4 2.32 -2.46 2.55
N PRO A 5 3.27 -3.32 2.13
CA PRO A 5 4.66 -3.19 2.59
C PRO A 5 5.31 -1.86 2.21
N GLU A 6 5.09 -1.37 0.99
CA GLU A 6 5.64 -0.09 0.53
C GLU A 6 5.07 1.10 1.32
N VAL A 7 3.77 1.04 1.64
CA VAL A 7 3.13 2.09 2.44
C VAL A 7 3.62 2.06 3.88
N GLU A 8 3.78 0.86 4.47
CA GLU A 8 4.31 0.68 5.83
C GLU A 8 5.77 1.15 5.92
N THR A 9 6.59 0.80 4.93
CA THR A 9 7.99 1.27 4.83
C THR A 9 8.06 2.79 4.71
N THR A 10 7.19 3.38 3.88
CA THR A 10 7.10 4.85 3.77
C THR A 10 6.75 5.47 5.12
N LYS A 11 5.74 4.92 5.83
CA LYS A 11 5.35 5.38 7.17
C LYS A 11 6.54 5.35 8.12
N ASN A 12 7.25 4.23 8.18
CA ASN A 12 8.39 4.05 9.08
C ASN A 12 9.52 5.04 8.76
N GLY A 13 9.85 5.20 7.47
CA GLY A 13 10.94 6.09 7.02
C GLY A 13 10.68 7.58 7.29
N ILE A 14 9.44 8.03 7.27
CA ILE A 14 9.12 9.45 7.51
C ILE A 14 8.75 9.76 8.97
N SER A 15 8.36 8.77 9.76
CA SER A 15 7.74 8.95 11.07
C SER A 15 8.59 9.81 12.02
N SER A 16 9.88 9.50 12.17
CA SER A 16 10.80 10.21 13.08
C SER A 16 11.05 11.68 12.68
N TYR A 17 10.81 12.03 11.42
CA TYR A 17 11.01 13.38 10.91
C TYR A 17 9.81 14.29 11.05
N ILE A 18 8.59 13.73 11.20
CA ILE A 18 7.35 14.50 11.14
C ILE A 18 6.49 14.38 12.40
N VAL A 19 6.52 13.24 13.10
CA VAL A 19 5.74 13.08 14.35
C VAL A 19 6.28 14.03 15.41
N GLY A 20 5.37 14.72 16.10
CA GLY A 20 5.69 15.78 17.07
C GLY A 20 6.03 17.13 16.46
N LYS A 21 6.09 17.26 15.12
CA LYS A 21 6.41 18.54 14.45
C LYS A 21 5.16 19.27 13.98
N HIS A 22 5.26 20.61 13.95
CA HIS A 22 4.21 21.45 13.37
C HIS A 22 4.36 21.60 11.86
N VAL A 23 3.23 21.62 11.17
CA VAL A 23 3.17 21.95 9.74
C VAL A 23 3.18 23.47 9.61
N ASN A 24 4.31 24.03 9.18
CA ASN A 24 4.46 25.48 9.03
C ASN A 24 3.74 26.00 7.79
N ASP A 25 3.80 25.25 6.70
CA ASP A 25 3.12 25.59 5.45
C ASP A 25 2.86 24.36 4.59
N VAL A 26 1.95 24.49 3.62
CA VAL A 26 1.66 23.51 2.56
C VAL A 26 1.71 24.22 1.22
N ILE A 27 2.58 23.74 0.33
CA ILE A 27 2.68 24.25 -1.05
C ILE A 27 2.02 23.25 -1.97
N ILE A 28 0.94 23.64 -2.62
CA ILE A 28 0.19 22.81 -3.57
C ILE A 28 0.41 23.38 -4.98
N ARG A 29 1.12 22.61 -5.82
CA ARG A 29 1.41 22.98 -7.23
C ARG A 29 0.40 22.38 -8.19
N GLU A 30 -0.13 21.20 -7.83
CA GLU A 30 -1.14 20.51 -8.62
C GLU A 30 -2.24 19.96 -7.70
N ARG A 31 -3.46 20.40 -7.93
CA ARG A 31 -4.63 19.98 -7.15
C ARG A 31 -5.39 18.80 -7.75
N LYS A 32 -5.24 18.57 -9.06
CA LYS A 32 -5.95 17.52 -9.78
C LYS A 32 -5.18 16.20 -9.67
N LEU A 33 -5.33 15.52 -8.54
CA LEU A 33 -4.95 14.12 -8.36
C LEU A 33 -6.16 13.22 -8.66
N ARG A 34 -6.15 11.96 -8.19
CA ARG A 34 -7.31 11.06 -8.30
C ARG A 34 -8.59 11.70 -7.75
N TRP A 35 -8.47 12.45 -6.67
CA TRP A 35 -9.47 13.33 -6.11
C TRP A 35 -8.86 14.73 -6.02
N LEU A 36 -9.68 15.75 -6.18
CA LEU A 36 -9.22 17.11 -5.97
C LEU A 36 -8.73 17.28 -4.54
N ILE A 37 -7.54 17.86 -4.38
CA ILE A 37 -7.04 18.26 -3.07
C ILE A 37 -7.99 19.35 -2.53
N PRO A 38 -8.49 19.21 -1.29
CA PRO A 38 -9.38 20.21 -0.69
C PRO A 38 -8.81 21.64 -0.76
N SER A 39 -9.66 22.61 -1.03
CA SER A 39 -9.23 24.03 -1.18
C SER A 39 -8.67 24.61 0.10
N ASP A 40 -9.20 24.17 1.20
CA ASP A 40 -8.87 24.56 2.56
C ASP A 40 -7.74 23.75 3.20
N LEU A 41 -7.17 22.75 2.51
CA LEU A 41 -6.15 21.86 3.06
C LEU A 41 -4.98 22.64 3.69
N LYS A 42 -4.49 23.68 3.00
CA LYS A 42 -3.42 24.53 3.53
C LYS A 42 -3.81 25.18 4.84
N TYR A 43 -5.02 25.72 4.92
CA TYR A 43 -5.56 26.36 6.11
C TYR A 43 -5.74 25.33 7.24
N SER A 44 -6.34 24.20 6.94
CA SER A 44 -6.62 23.13 7.91
C SER A 44 -5.36 22.52 8.53
N LEU A 45 -4.24 22.49 7.78
CA LEU A 45 -2.99 21.90 8.26
C LEU A 45 -2.00 22.90 8.86
N LYS A 46 -2.07 24.17 8.46
CA LYS A 46 -1.11 25.18 8.94
C LYS A 46 -1.13 25.27 10.47
N ASN A 47 0.06 25.25 11.06
CA ASN A 47 0.30 25.26 12.51
C ASN A 47 -0.24 24.03 13.28
N GLN A 48 -0.76 23.01 12.59
CA GLN A 48 -1.15 21.76 13.24
C GLN A 48 0.09 20.92 13.55
N ARG A 49 0.12 20.33 14.74
CA ARG A 49 1.11 19.34 15.14
C ARG A 49 0.69 17.96 14.64
N ILE A 50 1.62 17.21 14.05
CA ILE A 50 1.39 15.79 13.73
C ILE A 50 1.60 14.97 15.00
N ASN A 51 0.51 14.57 15.65
CA ASN A 51 0.56 13.83 16.91
C ASN A 51 0.94 12.37 16.71
N LYS A 52 0.47 11.78 15.59
CA LYS A 52 0.66 10.37 15.27
C LYS A 52 0.62 10.16 13.77
N LEU A 53 1.41 9.21 13.27
CA LEU A 53 1.33 8.70 11.91
C LEU A 53 0.94 7.22 11.95
N THR A 54 -0.17 6.88 11.31
CA THR A 54 -0.64 5.48 11.23
C THR A 54 -0.88 5.07 9.78
N ARG A 55 -1.04 3.76 9.56
CA ARG A 55 -1.46 3.19 8.28
C ARG A 55 -2.75 2.39 8.49
N ARG A 56 -3.65 2.48 7.52
CA ARG A 56 -4.76 1.56 7.34
C ARG A 56 -4.85 1.18 5.87
N ALA A 57 -4.79 -0.10 5.55
CA ALA A 57 -4.69 -0.57 4.18
C ALA A 57 -3.47 0.06 3.44
N LYS A 58 -3.73 0.78 2.36
CA LYS A 58 -2.71 1.51 1.57
C LYS A 58 -2.78 3.03 1.78
N TYR A 59 -3.42 3.48 2.87
CA TYR A 59 -3.52 4.87 3.27
C TYR A 59 -2.60 5.19 4.44
N LEU A 60 -1.98 6.34 4.39
CA LEU A 60 -1.27 6.96 5.51
C LEU A 60 -2.19 8.00 6.17
N PHE A 61 -2.20 8.02 7.49
CA PHE A 61 -3.01 8.91 8.31
C PHE A 61 -2.09 9.75 9.19
N PHE A 62 -2.07 11.05 8.94
CA PHE A 62 -1.36 12.03 9.74
C PHE A 62 -2.37 12.67 10.68
N HIS A 63 -2.37 12.23 11.93
CA HIS A 63 -3.32 12.69 12.94
C HIS A 63 -2.86 14.01 13.56
N THR A 64 -3.77 14.96 13.65
CA THR A 64 -3.61 16.23 14.36
C THR A 64 -4.73 16.41 15.39
N ASP A 65 -4.72 17.49 16.17
CA ASP A 65 -5.80 17.77 17.14
C ASP A 65 -7.13 18.06 16.45
N ASN A 66 -7.10 18.70 15.27
CA ASN A 66 -8.30 19.17 14.59
C ASN A 66 -8.77 18.27 13.44
N GLY A 67 -8.09 17.13 13.20
CA GLY A 67 -8.47 16.22 12.13
C GLY A 67 -7.33 15.32 11.67
N CYS A 68 -7.49 14.80 10.47
CA CYS A 68 -6.55 13.84 9.90
C CYS A 68 -6.31 14.10 8.41
N LEU A 69 -5.03 14.25 8.04
CA LEU A 69 -4.60 14.19 6.65
C LEU A 69 -4.49 12.73 6.20
N MET A 70 -5.21 12.39 5.15
CA MET A 70 -5.21 11.04 4.56
C MET A 70 -4.47 11.06 3.24
N VAL A 71 -3.42 10.26 3.10
CA VAL A 71 -2.62 10.17 1.88
C VAL A 71 -2.65 8.74 1.33
N HIS A 72 -2.93 8.62 0.03
CA HIS A 72 -2.82 7.37 -0.71
C HIS A 72 -1.81 7.55 -1.85
N LEU A 73 -0.83 6.68 -1.95
CA LEU A 73 0.26 6.82 -2.93
C LEU A 73 -0.16 6.49 -4.37
N GLY A 74 -1.34 5.90 -4.57
CA GLY A 74 -1.82 5.52 -5.91
C GLY A 74 -1.00 4.40 -6.52
N MET A 75 -0.50 4.62 -7.73
CA MET A 75 0.28 3.62 -8.48
C MET A 75 1.77 3.99 -8.60
N SER A 76 2.10 5.26 -8.62
CA SER A 76 3.45 5.80 -8.83
C SER A 76 3.83 6.86 -7.81
N GLY A 77 2.92 7.16 -6.88
CA GLY A 77 3.15 8.18 -5.87
C GLY A 77 4.17 7.76 -4.82
N SER A 78 4.90 8.72 -4.33
CA SER A 78 5.84 8.58 -3.21
C SER A 78 5.82 9.82 -2.33
N LEU A 79 6.09 9.62 -1.04
CA LEU A 79 6.37 10.68 -0.08
C LEU A 79 7.87 10.64 0.24
N ARG A 80 8.56 11.73 -0.06
CA ARG A 80 10.02 11.82 0.04
C ARG A 80 10.43 12.90 1.02
N LEU A 81 11.42 12.61 1.85
CA LEU A 81 12.12 13.59 2.65
C LEU A 81 13.18 14.26 1.78
N VAL A 82 13.02 15.54 1.51
CA VAL A 82 13.99 16.32 0.73
C VAL A 82 14.53 17.48 1.54
N LYS A 83 15.80 17.82 1.38
CA LYS A 83 16.41 18.97 2.09
C LYS A 83 15.66 20.24 1.71
N LYS A 84 15.44 21.12 2.70
CA LYS A 84 14.85 22.44 2.49
C LYS A 84 15.73 23.24 1.49
N GLY A 85 15.09 23.92 0.54
CA GLY A 85 15.79 24.63 -0.54
C GLY A 85 16.05 23.80 -1.80
N ARG A 86 15.87 22.46 -1.77
CA ARG A 86 15.98 21.65 -2.99
C ARG A 86 14.85 22.01 -3.97
N PRO A 87 15.15 22.39 -5.23
CA PRO A 87 14.14 22.71 -6.24
C PRO A 87 13.15 21.55 -6.43
N HIS A 88 11.91 21.88 -6.74
CA HIS A 88 10.95 20.87 -7.17
C HIS A 88 11.22 20.47 -8.62
N ILE A 89 10.89 19.24 -8.95
CA ILE A 89 10.95 18.69 -10.30
C ILE A 89 9.54 18.40 -10.83
N LYS A 90 9.45 18.08 -12.11
CA LYS A 90 8.18 17.64 -12.71
C LYS A 90 7.54 16.55 -11.88
N HIS A 91 6.21 16.66 -11.65
CA HIS A 91 5.38 15.75 -10.83
C HIS A 91 5.55 15.86 -9.31
N ASP A 92 6.32 16.81 -8.80
CA ASP A 92 6.30 17.19 -7.38
C ASP A 92 5.09 18.07 -7.12
N HIS A 93 4.01 17.47 -6.61
CA HIS A 93 2.70 18.12 -6.56
C HIS A 93 2.45 18.88 -5.27
N VAL A 94 2.90 18.34 -4.14
CA VAL A 94 2.68 18.95 -2.83
C VAL A 94 3.91 18.83 -1.95
N ASP A 95 4.26 19.94 -1.26
CA ASP A 95 5.25 19.97 -0.21
C ASP A 95 4.57 20.29 1.13
N PHE A 96 4.82 19.48 2.14
CA PHE A 96 4.50 19.74 3.53
C PHE A 96 5.77 20.23 4.23
N ILE A 97 5.74 21.48 4.73
CA ILE A 97 6.87 22.17 5.32
C ILE A 97 6.75 22.10 6.84
N PHE A 98 7.76 21.55 7.48
CA PHE A 98 7.86 21.42 8.94
C PHE A 98 8.96 22.30 9.51
N GLU A 99 8.99 22.48 10.84
CA GLU A 99 10.14 23.01 11.57
C GLU A 99 11.30 22.01 11.56
N SER A 100 11.91 21.88 10.40
CA SER A 100 12.95 20.88 10.14
C SER A 100 13.82 21.34 8.97
N LYS A 101 15.01 20.77 8.84
CA LYS A 101 15.84 20.91 7.65
C LYS A 101 15.29 20.13 6.44
N TYR A 102 14.25 19.32 6.63
CA TYR A 102 13.60 18.56 5.58
C TYR A 102 12.17 19.03 5.35
N ILE A 103 11.68 18.82 4.14
CA ILE A 103 10.28 18.92 3.75
C ILE A 103 9.81 17.54 3.30
N LEU A 104 8.53 17.25 3.52
CA LEU A 104 7.90 16.04 3.02
C LEU A 104 7.23 16.36 1.67
N ARG A 105 7.75 15.78 0.60
CA ARG A 105 7.34 16.03 -0.77
C ARG A 105 6.54 14.88 -1.35
N PHE A 106 5.34 15.17 -1.85
CA PHE A 106 4.52 14.22 -2.59
C PHE A 106 4.80 14.33 -4.08
N HIS A 107 5.34 13.25 -4.65
CA HIS A 107 5.65 13.09 -6.06
C HIS A 107 4.77 12.01 -6.67
N ASP A 108 4.05 12.27 -7.78
CA ASP A 108 3.20 11.28 -8.43
C ASP A 108 3.03 11.53 -9.93
N PRO A 109 3.85 10.90 -10.80
CA PRO A 109 3.80 11.09 -12.25
C PRO A 109 2.44 10.79 -12.87
N ARG A 110 1.70 9.82 -12.32
CA ARG A 110 0.42 9.35 -12.88
C ARG A 110 -0.81 10.01 -12.27
N LYS A 111 -0.66 10.78 -11.20
CA LYS A 111 -1.75 11.47 -10.47
C LYS A 111 -2.87 10.54 -9.97
N PHE A 112 -2.55 9.28 -9.68
CA PHE A 112 -3.49 8.30 -9.11
C PHE A 112 -3.48 8.25 -7.59
N GLY A 113 -2.60 9.01 -6.96
CA GLY A 113 -2.61 9.23 -5.54
C GLY A 113 -3.73 10.16 -5.09
N SER A 114 -3.88 10.30 -3.80
CA SER A 114 -4.83 11.23 -3.21
C SER A 114 -4.30 11.84 -1.93
N ILE A 115 -4.67 13.09 -1.70
CA ILE A 115 -4.40 13.86 -0.49
C ILE A 115 -5.74 14.46 -0.05
N LEU A 116 -6.26 13.99 1.09
CA LEU A 116 -7.58 14.33 1.60
C LEU A 116 -7.47 14.80 3.05
N TRP A 117 -8.44 15.58 3.48
CA TRP A 117 -8.57 16.01 4.87
C TRP A 117 -9.92 15.61 5.44
N THR A 118 -9.96 15.21 6.69
CA THR A 118 -11.19 14.98 7.43
C THR A 118 -11.04 15.52 8.86
N ALA A 119 -12.01 16.30 9.32
CA ALA A 119 -12.12 16.71 10.71
C ALA A 119 -12.79 15.63 11.59
N GLN A 120 -13.40 14.61 10.97
CA GLN A 120 -14.04 13.50 11.65
C GLN A 120 -13.07 12.33 11.84
N ASN A 121 -13.49 11.32 12.62
CA ASN A 121 -12.73 10.07 12.75
C ASN A 121 -12.46 9.46 11.37
N PRO A 122 -11.19 9.32 10.97
CA PRO A 122 -10.84 8.82 9.65
C PRO A 122 -11.31 7.37 9.39
N ALA A 123 -11.57 6.58 10.43
CA ALA A 123 -12.13 5.23 10.29
C ALA A 123 -13.56 5.24 9.70
N MET A 124 -14.30 6.33 9.91
CA MET A 124 -15.66 6.51 9.38
C MET A 124 -15.68 7.11 7.98
N HIS A 125 -14.53 7.48 7.44
CA HIS A 125 -14.47 8.06 6.10
C HIS A 125 -14.92 7.04 5.04
N LYS A 126 -15.72 7.50 4.05
CA LYS A 126 -16.33 6.66 2.99
C LYS A 126 -15.36 5.74 2.23
N LEU A 127 -14.09 6.10 2.15
CA LEU A 127 -13.04 5.28 1.52
C LEU A 127 -12.46 4.22 2.45
N ILE A 128 -12.76 4.26 3.75
CA ILE A 128 -12.15 3.42 4.80
C ILE A 128 -13.16 2.47 5.43
N VAL A 129 -14.38 2.93 5.69
CA VAL A 129 -15.41 2.20 6.46
C VAL A 129 -15.73 0.80 5.89
N HIS A 130 -15.55 0.58 4.59
CA HIS A 130 -15.85 -0.69 3.92
C HIS A 130 -14.64 -1.62 3.78
N LEU A 131 -13.50 -1.26 4.34
CA LEU A 131 -12.27 -2.05 4.21
C LEU A 131 -12.31 -3.27 5.14
N GLY A 132 -11.89 -4.42 4.62
CA GLY A 132 -11.69 -5.65 5.37
C GLY A 132 -10.56 -5.55 6.40
N PRO A 133 -10.25 -6.61 7.16
CA PRO A 133 -9.21 -6.63 8.18
C PRO A 133 -7.81 -6.40 7.62
N GLU A 134 -6.91 -5.95 8.50
CA GLU A 134 -5.48 -5.89 8.21
C GLU A 134 -4.90 -7.32 8.14
N PRO A 135 -4.09 -7.63 7.13
CA PRO A 135 -3.62 -9.00 6.93
C PRO A 135 -2.62 -9.49 7.99
N LEU A 136 -2.03 -8.61 8.77
CA LEU A 136 -1.06 -8.95 9.82
C LEU A 136 -1.70 -9.07 11.21
N GLU A 137 -2.93 -8.60 11.39
CA GLU A 137 -3.68 -8.69 12.64
C GLU A 137 -4.40 -10.03 12.80
N ASP A 138 -4.88 -10.34 14.02
CA ASP A 138 -5.47 -11.64 14.35
C ASP A 138 -6.86 -11.86 13.76
N GLU A 139 -7.59 -10.77 13.49
CA GLU A 139 -8.89 -10.83 12.80
C GLU A 139 -8.77 -11.43 11.38
N PHE A 140 -7.61 -11.32 10.76
CA PHE A 140 -7.34 -11.99 9.50
C PHE A 140 -6.80 -13.38 9.76
N ASN A 141 -7.71 -14.35 9.81
CA ASN A 141 -7.42 -15.77 10.01
C ASN A 141 -8.09 -16.66 8.94
N ALA A 142 -7.87 -17.95 9.03
CA ALA A 142 -8.34 -18.90 8.02
C ALA A 142 -9.84 -19.11 8.08
N GLU A 143 -10.40 -19.12 9.25
CA GLU A 143 -11.82 -19.26 9.51
C GLU A 143 -12.58 -18.09 8.90
N TYR A 144 -12.11 -16.85 9.12
CA TYR A 144 -12.65 -15.65 8.49
C TYR A 144 -12.61 -15.73 6.95
N LEU A 145 -11.46 -16.08 6.35
CA LEU A 145 -11.35 -16.18 4.90
C LEU A 145 -12.26 -17.28 4.33
N TYR A 146 -12.34 -18.41 5.00
CA TYR A 146 -13.17 -19.53 4.59
C TYR A 146 -14.65 -19.13 4.59
N GLU A 147 -15.16 -18.53 5.67
CA GLU A 147 -16.53 -18.03 5.75
C GLU A 147 -16.85 -17.01 4.66
N LYS A 148 -15.97 -16.04 4.44
CA LYS A 148 -16.14 -15.04 3.36
C LYS A 148 -16.11 -15.65 1.97
N SER A 149 -15.56 -16.84 1.79
CA SER A 149 -15.44 -17.53 0.50
C SER A 149 -16.64 -18.41 0.12
N ILE A 150 -17.47 -18.87 1.07
CA ILE A 150 -18.51 -19.89 0.87
C ILE A 150 -19.34 -19.65 -0.39
N ASN A 151 -19.79 -18.43 -0.63
CA ASN A 151 -20.63 -18.06 -1.78
C ASN A 151 -19.85 -17.27 -2.86
N ARG A 152 -18.53 -17.50 -2.99
CA ARG A 152 -17.68 -16.76 -3.92
C ARG A 152 -17.08 -17.67 -4.99
N SER A 153 -17.64 -17.61 -6.21
CA SER A 153 -17.10 -18.32 -7.38
C SER A 153 -15.93 -17.61 -8.05
N ALA A 154 -15.57 -16.42 -7.61
CA ALA A 154 -14.42 -15.67 -8.13
C ALA A 154 -13.11 -16.44 -7.94
N PRO A 155 -12.13 -16.31 -8.86
CA PRO A 155 -10.80 -16.86 -8.65
C PRO A 155 -10.18 -16.39 -7.34
N ILE A 156 -9.47 -17.28 -6.65
CA ILE A 156 -8.89 -16.97 -5.32
C ILE A 156 -7.99 -15.74 -5.34
N LYS A 157 -7.22 -15.53 -6.41
CA LYS A 157 -6.40 -14.32 -6.55
C LYS A 157 -7.25 -13.07 -6.52
N THR A 158 -8.32 -13.03 -7.30
CA THR A 158 -9.26 -11.90 -7.34
C THR A 158 -9.93 -11.69 -5.99
N PHE A 159 -10.27 -12.78 -5.29
CA PHE A 159 -10.89 -12.77 -3.98
C PHE A 159 -9.99 -12.12 -2.93
N ILE A 160 -8.73 -12.54 -2.80
CA ILE A 160 -7.80 -11.96 -1.81
C ILE A 160 -7.29 -10.56 -2.18
N MET A 161 -7.42 -10.14 -3.42
CA MET A 161 -7.12 -8.76 -3.85
C MET A 161 -8.27 -7.78 -3.62
N ASN A 162 -9.44 -8.26 -3.21
CA ASN A 162 -10.58 -7.42 -2.89
C ASN A 162 -10.39 -6.79 -1.49
N SER A 163 -10.26 -5.48 -1.45
CA SER A 163 -10.03 -4.73 -0.20
C SER A 163 -11.18 -4.82 0.81
N LYS A 164 -12.36 -5.29 0.42
CA LYS A 164 -13.47 -5.60 1.33
C LYS A 164 -13.28 -6.95 2.04
N ILE A 165 -12.43 -7.83 1.51
CA ILE A 165 -12.11 -9.14 2.08
C ILE A 165 -10.86 -9.02 2.96
N VAL A 166 -9.79 -8.50 2.41
CA VAL A 166 -8.54 -8.22 3.14
C VAL A 166 -7.84 -7.04 2.50
N VAL A 167 -7.27 -6.17 3.31
CA VAL A 167 -6.64 -4.96 2.79
C VAL A 167 -5.17 -5.15 2.45
N GLY A 168 -4.63 -4.21 1.69
CA GLY A 168 -3.17 -4.08 1.49
C GLY A 168 -2.57 -5.01 0.45
N ILE A 169 -3.17 -6.17 0.17
CA ILE A 169 -2.69 -7.13 -0.83
C ILE A 169 -3.01 -6.60 -2.23
N GLY A 170 -2.01 -6.56 -3.07
CA GLY A 170 -2.15 -6.20 -4.47
C GLY A 170 -1.65 -7.32 -5.39
N ASN A 171 -1.25 -6.94 -6.60
CA ASN A 171 -0.91 -7.93 -7.63
C ASN A 171 0.39 -8.70 -7.33
N ILE A 172 1.37 -8.04 -6.70
CA ILE A 172 2.65 -8.67 -6.39
C ILE A 172 2.44 -9.72 -5.32
N TYR A 173 1.99 -9.29 -4.15
CA TYR A 173 1.91 -10.17 -2.98
C TYR A 173 0.82 -11.22 -3.10
N ALA A 174 -0.25 -10.99 -3.90
CA ALA A 174 -1.23 -12.04 -4.20
C ALA A 174 -0.62 -13.20 -5.01
N ASN A 175 0.20 -12.91 -6.03
CA ASN A 175 0.87 -13.97 -6.79
C ASN A 175 1.85 -14.75 -5.90
N GLU A 176 2.69 -14.05 -5.15
CA GLU A 176 3.71 -14.65 -4.31
C GLU A 176 3.10 -15.50 -3.18
N ALA A 177 2.05 -15.01 -2.50
CA ALA A 177 1.38 -15.74 -1.44
C ALA A 177 0.66 -16.99 -1.95
N LEU A 178 0.03 -16.93 -3.12
CA LEU A 178 -0.59 -18.10 -3.75
C LEU A 178 0.44 -19.13 -4.17
N PHE A 179 1.56 -18.69 -4.73
CA PHE A 179 2.68 -19.59 -5.05
C PHE A 179 3.26 -20.25 -3.80
N LEU A 180 3.51 -19.48 -2.74
CA LEU A 180 4.06 -20.01 -1.49
C LEU A 180 3.13 -21.05 -0.86
N SER A 181 1.81 -20.80 -0.87
CA SER A 181 0.78 -21.71 -0.35
C SER A 181 0.47 -22.90 -1.28
N GLY A 182 0.99 -22.94 -2.50
CA GLY A 182 0.73 -23.98 -3.49
C GLY A 182 -0.72 -23.96 -4.01
N ILE A 183 -1.35 -22.78 -4.07
CA ILE A 183 -2.73 -22.63 -4.55
C ILE A 183 -2.73 -22.03 -5.96
N ASN A 184 -3.34 -22.75 -6.91
CA ASN A 184 -3.50 -22.23 -8.25
C ASN A 184 -4.41 -20.98 -8.24
N PRO A 185 -3.95 -19.83 -8.78
CA PRO A 185 -4.69 -18.57 -8.74
C PRO A 185 -6.05 -18.59 -9.46
N LYS A 186 -6.28 -19.60 -10.32
CA LYS A 186 -7.56 -19.80 -11.04
C LYS A 186 -8.61 -20.55 -10.22
N CYS A 187 -8.22 -21.22 -9.14
CA CYS A 187 -9.17 -21.93 -8.29
C CYS A 187 -10.27 -20.97 -7.78
N LYS A 188 -11.52 -21.40 -7.82
CA LYS A 188 -12.63 -20.66 -7.24
C LYS A 188 -12.46 -20.59 -5.72
N ALA A 189 -12.71 -19.44 -5.10
CA ALA A 189 -12.53 -19.23 -3.67
C ALA A 189 -13.34 -20.24 -2.84
N ASN A 190 -14.60 -20.49 -3.21
CA ASN A 190 -15.48 -21.46 -2.54
C ASN A 190 -15.10 -22.94 -2.72
N ARG A 191 -14.06 -23.25 -3.49
CA ARG A 191 -13.55 -24.63 -3.69
C ARG A 191 -12.27 -24.89 -2.92
N ILE A 192 -11.83 -23.97 -2.08
CA ILE A 192 -10.63 -24.10 -1.28
C ILE A 192 -11.02 -24.53 0.14
N SER A 193 -10.42 -25.65 0.60
CA SER A 193 -10.68 -26.17 1.93
C SER A 193 -10.11 -25.27 3.03
N ILE A 194 -10.64 -25.38 4.23
CA ILE A 194 -10.14 -24.64 5.41
C ILE A 194 -8.65 -24.89 5.65
N THR A 195 -8.18 -26.13 5.47
CA THR A 195 -6.74 -26.46 5.61
C THR A 195 -5.88 -25.71 4.61
N ARG A 196 -6.36 -25.50 3.38
CA ARG A 196 -5.63 -24.71 2.38
C ARG A 196 -5.72 -23.22 2.68
N TYR A 197 -6.83 -22.73 3.24
CA TYR A 197 -6.92 -21.36 3.75
C TYR A 197 -5.96 -21.10 4.90
N LYS A 198 -5.76 -22.05 5.83
CA LYS A 198 -4.72 -21.95 6.88
C LYS A 198 -3.32 -21.72 6.27
N LYS A 199 -2.95 -22.51 5.25
CA LYS A 199 -1.68 -22.31 4.54
C LYS A 199 -1.61 -20.96 3.83
N LEU A 200 -2.70 -20.50 3.21
CA LEU A 200 -2.75 -19.21 2.50
C LEU A 200 -2.58 -18.03 3.46
N VAL A 201 -3.27 -18.03 4.59
CA VAL A 201 -3.13 -16.98 5.62
C VAL A 201 -1.71 -16.88 6.13
N VAL A 202 -1.10 -18.01 6.49
CA VAL A 202 0.31 -18.05 6.91
C VAL A 202 1.21 -17.50 5.81
N SER A 203 1.02 -17.91 4.55
CA SER A 203 1.82 -17.44 3.41
C SER A 203 1.67 -15.92 3.19
N ILE A 204 0.45 -15.38 3.31
CA ILE A 204 0.20 -13.94 3.20
C ILE A 204 0.93 -13.19 4.32
N LYS A 205 0.75 -13.59 5.58
CA LYS A 205 1.40 -12.94 6.73
C LYS A 205 2.93 -12.99 6.59
N THR A 206 3.47 -14.15 6.24
CA THR A 206 4.93 -14.34 6.07
C THR A 206 5.51 -13.42 5.00
N ILE A 207 4.90 -13.40 3.80
CA ILE A 207 5.46 -12.64 2.69
C ILE A 207 5.36 -11.12 2.90
N LEU A 208 4.25 -10.66 3.50
CA LEU A 208 4.09 -9.24 3.82
C LEU A 208 5.06 -8.79 4.92
N ALA A 209 5.26 -9.57 5.97
CA ALA A 209 6.23 -9.28 7.02
C ALA A 209 7.67 -9.25 6.48
N GLN A 210 8.06 -10.23 5.64
CA GLN A 210 9.37 -10.25 4.99
C GLN A 210 9.56 -9.03 4.09
N ALA A 211 8.54 -8.65 3.31
CA ALA A 211 8.60 -7.49 2.43
C ALA A 211 8.76 -6.19 3.23
N ILE A 212 8.04 -6.01 4.33
CA ILE A 212 8.20 -4.84 5.22
C ILE A 212 9.62 -4.76 5.77
N ASN A 213 10.16 -5.88 6.29
CA ASN A 213 11.50 -5.93 6.85
C ASN A 213 12.61 -5.61 5.85
N LYS A 214 12.37 -5.87 4.55
CA LYS A 214 13.29 -5.58 3.44
C LYS A 214 13.01 -4.24 2.73
N GLY A 215 12.15 -3.40 3.28
CA GLY A 215 11.85 -2.07 2.73
C GLY A 215 10.95 -2.08 1.50
N GLY A 216 10.21 -3.16 1.26
CA GLY A 216 9.29 -3.30 0.14
C GLY A 216 9.95 -3.69 -1.18
N THR A 217 9.15 -3.74 -2.26
CA THR A 217 9.62 -3.97 -3.63
C THR A 217 9.86 -2.64 -4.34
N THR A 218 10.97 -2.52 -5.07
CA THR A 218 11.13 -1.44 -6.05
C THR A 218 10.62 -1.93 -7.39
N LEU A 219 9.45 -1.49 -7.77
CA LEU A 219 9.05 -1.49 -9.16
C LEU A 219 9.29 -0.07 -9.68
N ARG A 220 9.59 0.05 -10.97
CA ARG A 220 10.09 1.23 -11.71
C ARG A 220 9.76 2.64 -11.18
N ASP A 221 8.66 2.80 -10.45
CA ASP A 221 8.11 4.10 -10.09
C ASP A 221 8.10 4.38 -8.58
N PHE A 222 8.52 3.44 -7.70
CA PHE A 222 8.49 3.61 -6.25
C PHE A 222 9.90 3.60 -5.67
N VAL A 223 10.21 4.62 -4.89
CA VAL A 223 11.38 4.69 -4.01
C VAL A 223 10.90 4.99 -2.60
N ASN A 224 11.64 4.54 -1.59
CA ASN A 224 11.33 4.85 -0.19
C ASN A 224 11.47 6.35 0.13
N SER A 225 11.24 6.74 1.37
CA SER A 225 11.37 8.15 1.82
C SER A 225 12.76 8.75 1.58
N ASP A 226 13.81 7.92 1.54
CA ASP A 226 15.19 8.33 1.33
C ASP A 226 15.59 8.37 -0.17
N GLY A 227 14.64 8.01 -1.04
CA GLY A 227 14.88 7.93 -2.49
C GLY A 227 15.59 6.64 -2.92
N LEU A 228 15.73 5.66 -2.02
CA LEU A 228 16.37 4.38 -2.30
C LEU A 228 15.36 3.31 -2.74
N PRO A 229 15.80 2.36 -3.58
CA PRO A 229 14.98 1.22 -3.96
C PRO A 229 14.75 0.26 -2.78
N GLY A 230 13.59 -0.41 -2.75
CA GLY A 230 13.36 -1.53 -1.84
C GLY A 230 14.06 -2.80 -2.34
N TYR A 231 14.50 -3.64 -1.42
CA TYR A 231 15.30 -4.83 -1.75
C TYR A 231 14.49 -6.12 -1.93
N PHE A 232 13.18 -6.09 -1.64
CA PHE A 232 12.36 -7.31 -1.74
C PHE A 232 12.15 -7.80 -3.18
N THR A 233 12.40 -6.97 -4.19
CA THR A 233 12.29 -7.38 -5.61
C THR A 233 13.16 -8.61 -5.93
N ASN A 234 14.31 -8.75 -5.28
CA ASN A 234 15.22 -9.89 -5.48
C ASN A 234 14.70 -11.21 -4.84
N GLU A 235 13.64 -11.13 -4.04
CA GLU A 235 13.04 -12.27 -3.34
C GLU A 235 11.80 -12.82 -4.05
N LEU A 236 11.33 -12.14 -5.11
CA LEU A 236 10.14 -12.56 -5.85
C LEU A 236 10.40 -13.91 -6.54
N LYS A 237 9.45 -14.83 -6.41
CA LYS A 237 9.58 -16.21 -6.90
C LYS A 237 8.86 -16.43 -8.23
N VAL A 238 7.74 -15.74 -8.44
CA VAL A 238 6.92 -15.92 -9.65
C VAL A 238 6.51 -14.60 -10.29
N TYR A 239 6.36 -13.52 -9.50
CA TYR A 239 5.90 -12.25 -10.05
C TYR A 239 6.92 -11.69 -11.04
N ASN A 240 6.48 -11.45 -12.27
CA ASN A 240 7.30 -10.98 -13.40
C ASN A 240 8.38 -11.98 -13.88
N CYS A 241 8.23 -13.27 -13.55
CA CYS A 241 9.15 -14.34 -13.92
C CYS A 241 8.56 -15.30 -14.98
N ALA A 242 7.59 -14.84 -15.80
CA ALA A 242 7.00 -15.66 -16.86
C ALA A 242 8.07 -16.20 -17.82
N GLY A 243 7.94 -17.47 -18.22
CA GLY A 243 8.90 -18.16 -19.07
C GLY A 243 10.14 -18.71 -18.35
N GLY A 244 10.38 -18.25 -17.12
CA GLY A 244 11.48 -18.74 -16.29
C GLY A 244 11.15 -20.06 -15.56
N PRO A 245 12.16 -20.78 -15.05
CA PRO A 245 11.95 -22.04 -14.33
C PRO A 245 11.34 -21.78 -12.94
N CYS A 246 10.31 -22.54 -12.61
CA CYS A 246 9.73 -22.53 -11.27
C CYS A 246 10.78 -22.97 -10.23
N PRO A 247 10.99 -22.22 -9.14
CA PRO A 247 11.98 -22.60 -8.13
C PRO A 247 11.64 -23.90 -7.40
N LYS A 248 10.36 -24.34 -7.39
CA LYS A 248 9.93 -25.59 -6.76
C LYS A 248 9.98 -26.81 -7.68
N CYS A 249 9.38 -26.73 -8.87
CA CYS A 249 9.21 -27.90 -9.77
C CYS A 249 9.99 -27.80 -11.07
N LYS A 250 10.73 -26.71 -11.31
CA LYS A 250 11.53 -26.44 -12.52
C LYS A 250 10.73 -26.24 -13.81
N ASN A 251 9.43 -26.49 -13.81
CA ASN A 251 8.58 -26.19 -14.96
C ASN A 251 8.52 -24.69 -15.21
N GLU A 252 8.14 -24.30 -16.42
CA GLU A 252 7.99 -22.92 -16.83
C GLU A 252 6.89 -22.22 -16.02
N ILE A 253 7.18 -21.03 -15.48
CA ILE A 253 6.20 -20.15 -14.84
C ILE A 253 5.28 -19.57 -15.91
N LYS A 254 4.00 -19.89 -15.79
CA LYS A 254 2.95 -19.45 -16.72
C LYS A 254 2.44 -18.06 -16.35
N VAL A 255 1.96 -17.34 -17.37
CA VAL A 255 1.28 -16.06 -17.18
C VAL A 255 -0.07 -16.07 -17.87
N ILE A 256 -1.09 -15.57 -17.18
CA ILE A 256 -2.45 -15.31 -17.70
C ILE A 256 -2.92 -13.94 -17.29
N LYS A 257 -3.99 -13.46 -17.92
CA LYS A 257 -4.71 -12.24 -17.47
C LYS A 257 -5.94 -12.61 -16.64
N GLN A 258 -6.06 -12.05 -15.44
CA GLN A 258 -7.26 -12.11 -14.61
C GLN A 258 -7.64 -10.67 -14.22
N ASN A 259 -8.87 -10.23 -14.53
CA ASN A 259 -9.35 -8.87 -14.31
C ASN A 259 -8.32 -7.80 -14.76
N GLN A 260 -7.84 -7.92 -15.99
CA GLN A 260 -6.85 -7.04 -16.64
C GLN A 260 -5.49 -6.97 -15.91
N ARG A 261 -5.18 -7.93 -15.01
CA ARG A 261 -3.91 -8.00 -14.29
C ARG A 261 -3.17 -9.30 -14.63
N SER A 262 -1.87 -9.19 -14.84
CA SER A 262 -1.01 -10.37 -15.03
C SER A 262 -1.01 -11.23 -13.79
N THR A 263 -1.14 -12.54 -13.99
CA THR A 263 -1.15 -13.58 -12.95
C THR A 263 -0.10 -14.60 -13.30
N PHE A 264 0.88 -14.78 -12.42
CA PHE A 264 2.02 -15.67 -12.58
C PHE A 264 1.85 -16.88 -11.66
N TYR A 265 2.13 -18.12 -12.19
CA TYR A 265 1.95 -19.35 -11.41
C TYR A 265 2.66 -20.55 -12.05
#